data_3ab3b9961aa611801e2f4f19e938063b
#
_entry.id   3ab3b9961aa611801e2f4f19e938063b
#
_cell.length_a   1.000
_cell.length_b   1.000
_cell.length_c   1.000
_cell.angle_alpha   90.00
_cell.angle_beta   90.00
_cell.angle_gamma   90.00
#
_symmetry.space_group_name_H-M   'P 1'
#
loop_
_entity.id
_entity.type
_entity.pdbx_description
1 polymer ?
#
loop_
_entity_poly.entity_id
_entity_poly.type
_entity_poly.pdbx_seq_one_letter_code
_entity_poly.pdbx_strand_id
1 'polypeptide(L)'
;MKKITYVTILMAVGVMMLCGCKKKEAVTAGDQKMTIRTQQVHVEEVDQTYEYTAIVEANAVNNIAPLTGGRIDRIYVEVGDRVAKGKVLVQMNENSLKQSKSQLDNLKASFNRIDELYKVGGCSKSDWDAMKTQLDVAQTTYDNLLENTRLISPISGVVSQRNYDSGDLYGGLPVVQVQQITPVKMNINLSESLFKQVKVGTPVTIKVDAYGEEEFKGKVSLIYPTMDGATHTFPVEVQLANGDSRVRPGMYARVTMNFGTEKHVVVPDEAIFRQQGSGNRYVYVYKDGKVSFNRVEIGRHLDKAYELLSGNVQDGDMVAITGLARLKDGLEVNVEGK
;
A
#
# COMPACT_ATOMS: atom_id res chain seq x y z
N MET A 1 -75.23 60.00 17.38
CA MET A 1 -75.64 58.60 17.74
C MET A 1 -74.45 57.63 17.62
N LYS A 2 -73.19 57.99 17.94
CA LYS A 2 -71.95 57.11 17.82
C LYS A 2 -71.22 56.99 19.16
N LYS A 3 -71.66 57.55 20.27
CA LYS A 3 -71.01 57.50 21.59
C LYS A 3 -71.68 56.59 22.64
N ILE A 4 -72.86 56.01 22.35
CA ILE A 4 -73.56 55.14 23.30
C ILE A 4 -73.25 53.66 23.08
N THR A 5 -72.73 53.29 21.88
CA THR A 5 -72.45 51.88 21.57
C THR A 5 -71.08 51.37 22.15
N TYR A 6 -70.18 52.29 22.54
CA TYR A 6 -68.83 51.92 23.13
C TYR A 6 -68.88 51.66 24.65
N VAL A 7 -69.87 52.19 25.35
CA VAL A 7 -70.01 52.02 26.81
C VAL A 7 -70.69 50.66 27.14
N THR A 8 -71.56 50.15 26.27
CA THR A 8 -72.19 48.83 26.51
C THR A 8 -71.30 47.65 26.17
N ILE A 9 -70.25 47.85 25.25
CA ILE A 9 -69.30 46.81 24.92
C ILE A 9 -68.19 46.72 26.00
N LEU A 10 -67.83 47.84 26.68
CA LEU A 10 -66.85 47.83 27.75
C LEU A 10 -67.36 47.19 29.05
N MET A 11 -68.68 47.17 29.27
CA MET A 11 -69.28 46.53 30.49
C MET A 11 -69.53 45.03 30.33
N ALA A 12 -69.58 44.51 29.07
CA ALA A 12 -69.74 43.08 28.81
C ALA A 12 -68.40 42.30 28.89
N VAL A 13 -67.23 42.97 28.75
CA VAL A 13 -65.90 42.37 28.87
C VAL A 13 -65.39 42.28 30.34
N GLY A 14 -65.99 43.10 31.22
CA GLY A 14 -65.63 43.11 32.67
C GLY A 14 -66.20 41.99 33.51
N VAL A 15 -67.27 41.25 33.01
CA VAL A 15 -67.94 40.21 33.79
C VAL A 15 -67.48 38.79 33.47
N MET A 16 -66.60 38.61 32.43
CA MET A 16 -66.17 37.28 32.01
C MET A 16 -64.76 36.88 32.56
N MET A 17 -64.16 37.65 33.50
CA MET A 17 -62.88 37.33 34.11
C MET A 17 -62.92 36.81 35.55
N LEU A 18 -64.04 36.33 36.02
CA LEU A 18 -64.22 35.76 37.40
C LEU A 18 -64.78 34.33 37.40
N CYS A 19 -64.31 33.45 36.52
CA CYS A 19 -64.58 32.03 36.63
C CYS A 19 -63.35 31.18 36.50
N GLY A 20 -62.82 30.73 37.64
CA GLY A 20 -62.19 29.42 37.72
C GLY A 20 -60.76 29.27 37.45
N CYS A 21 -59.83 29.87 38.22
CA CYS A 21 -58.55 29.21 38.50
C CYS A 21 -58.80 27.93 39.32
N LYS A 22 -59.12 26.80 38.66
CA LYS A 22 -58.77 25.49 39.20
C LYS A 22 -57.29 25.35 39.12
N LYS A 23 -56.59 25.42 40.28
CA LYS A 23 -55.21 25.01 40.45
C LYS A 23 -55.09 23.61 39.92
N LYS A 24 -54.52 23.45 38.69
CA LYS A 24 -53.99 22.18 38.27
C LYS A 24 -52.90 21.83 39.28
N GLU A 25 -53.17 20.86 40.12
CA GLU A 25 -52.13 20.17 40.88
C GLU A 25 -51.05 19.80 39.84
N ALA A 26 -49.86 20.32 40.05
CA ALA A 26 -48.71 19.84 39.36
C ALA A 26 -48.62 18.36 39.70
N VAL A 27 -48.95 17.52 38.76
CA VAL A 27 -48.58 16.14 38.82
C VAL A 27 -47.04 16.17 38.91
N THR A 28 -46.56 15.95 40.11
CA THR A 28 -45.17 15.64 40.37
C THR A 28 -44.89 14.49 39.42
N ALA A 29 -44.11 14.76 38.37
CA ALA A 29 -43.54 13.72 37.54
C ALA A 29 -42.79 12.84 38.52
N GLY A 30 -43.42 11.80 39.00
CA GLY A 30 -42.79 10.80 39.81
C GLY A 30 -41.53 10.37 39.02
N ASP A 31 -40.47 10.21 39.72
CA ASP A 31 -39.17 9.71 39.27
C ASP A 31 -39.35 8.36 38.54
N GLN A 32 -39.91 8.39 37.33
CA GLN A 32 -39.92 7.20 36.48
C GLN A 32 -38.50 7.04 35.98
N LYS A 33 -37.71 6.21 36.71
CA LYS A 33 -36.39 5.80 36.26
C LYS A 33 -36.52 5.32 34.82
N MET A 34 -35.70 5.89 33.95
CA MET A 34 -35.68 5.52 32.55
C MET A 34 -35.34 4.01 32.42
N THR A 35 -36.13 3.27 31.64
CA THR A 35 -35.87 1.86 31.37
C THR A 35 -34.96 1.74 30.15
N ILE A 36 -33.86 0.99 30.31
CA ILE A 36 -32.89 0.70 29.26
C ILE A 36 -32.71 -0.80 29.07
N ARG A 37 -32.26 -1.21 27.89
CA ARG A 37 -31.74 -2.55 27.68
C ARG A 37 -30.23 -2.50 27.82
N THR A 38 -29.71 -3.55 28.42
CA THR A 38 -28.25 -3.72 28.59
C THR A 38 -27.81 -5.03 27.96
N GLN A 39 -26.57 -5.06 27.53
CA GLN A 39 -25.91 -6.27 27.03
C GLN A 39 -24.59 -6.43 27.76
N GLN A 40 -24.25 -7.67 28.11
CA GLN A 40 -22.96 -7.98 28.70
C GLN A 40 -21.90 -7.98 27.62
N VAL A 41 -20.75 -7.37 27.89
CA VAL A 41 -19.59 -7.36 27.02
C VAL A 41 -18.59 -8.40 27.47
N HIS A 42 -17.83 -8.94 26.53
CA HIS A 42 -16.82 -9.95 26.78
C HIS A 42 -15.52 -9.60 26.10
N VAL A 43 -14.42 -10.13 26.64
CA VAL A 43 -13.13 -10.13 25.97
C VAL A 43 -13.13 -11.22 24.91
N GLU A 44 -12.88 -10.84 23.68
CA GLU A 44 -12.76 -11.74 22.54
C GLU A 44 -11.37 -11.67 21.93
N GLU A 45 -10.96 -12.74 21.27
CA GLU A 45 -9.73 -12.74 20.44
C GLU A 45 -10.06 -12.14 19.09
N VAL A 46 -9.47 -10.97 18.82
CA VAL A 46 -9.70 -10.20 17.59
C VAL A 46 -8.49 -10.35 16.69
N ASP A 47 -8.72 -10.85 15.47
CA ASP A 47 -7.67 -10.99 14.46
C ASP A 47 -7.14 -9.61 14.05
N GLN A 48 -5.83 -9.39 14.19
CA GLN A 48 -5.16 -8.17 13.79
C GLN A 48 -4.79 -8.21 12.30
N THR A 49 -5.81 -8.19 11.44
CA THR A 49 -5.68 -8.28 9.98
C THR A 49 -5.83 -6.90 9.34
N TYR A 50 -4.85 -6.52 8.52
CA TYR A 50 -4.83 -5.23 7.80
C TYR A 50 -4.80 -5.47 6.30
N GLU A 51 -5.62 -4.74 5.56
CA GLU A 51 -5.68 -4.79 4.10
C GLU A 51 -5.10 -3.50 3.51
N TYR A 52 -4.22 -3.66 2.52
CA TYR A 52 -3.57 -2.57 1.80
C TYR A 52 -3.77 -2.74 0.30
N THR A 53 -4.08 -1.65 -0.39
CA THR A 53 -4.14 -1.65 -1.85
C THR A 53 -2.76 -1.33 -2.42
N ALA A 54 -2.34 -2.07 -3.43
CA ALA A 54 -1.07 -1.90 -4.12
C ALA A 54 -1.21 -2.13 -5.63
N ILE A 55 -0.24 -1.62 -6.37
CA ILE A 55 -0.09 -1.95 -7.80
C ILE A 55 1.01 -3.01 -7.90
N VAL A 56 0.75 -4.03 -8.71
CA VAL A 56 1.76 -5.03 -9.04
C VAL A 56 2.84 -4.40 -9.92
N GLU A 57 4.09 -4.59 -9.55
CA GLU A 57 5.26 -4.11 -10.28
C GLU A 57 6.14 -5.29 -10.71
N ALA A 58 6.87 -5.10 -11.81
CA ALA A 58 7.95 -6.02 -12.17
C ALA A 58 9.06 -5.97 -11.09
N ASN A 59 9.67 -7.13 -10.79
CA ASN A 59 10.79 -7.19 -9.87
C ASN A 59 11.98 -6.33 -10.34
N ALA A 60 12.23 -6.32 -11.64
CA ALA A 60 13.21 -5.46 -12.29
C ALA A 60 12.73 -5.05 -13.69
N VAL A 61 13.09 -3.84 -14.10
CA VAL A 61 12.81 -3.30 -15.44
C VAL A 61 14.13 -2.84 -16.03
N ASN A 62 14.49 -3.37 -17.21
CA ASN A 62 15.68 -2.96 -17.94
C ASN A 62 15.32 -2.39 -19.29
N ASN A 63 15.79 -1.18 -19.52
CA ASN A 63 15.71 -0.48 -20.79
C ASN A 63 16.97 -0.77 -21.61
N ILE A 64 16.81 -1.45 -22.73
CA ILE A 64 17.92 -1.88 -23.59
C ILE A 64 18.10 -0.84 -24.69
N ALA A 65 19.23 -0.18 -24.65
CA ALA A 65 19.59 0.86 -25.59
C ALA A 65 21.11 0.82 -25.87
N PRO A 66 21.56 1.18 -27.07
CA PRO A 66 22.99 1.40 -27.35
C PRO A 66 23.46 2.69 -26.66
N LEU A 67 24.73 2.75 -26.27
CA LEU A 67 25.34 3.97 -25.72
C LEU A 67 25.56 5.05 -26.80
N THR A 68 25.77 4.64 -28.03
CA THR A 68 25.98 5.53 -29.17
C THR A 68 24.94 5.32 -30.25
N GLY A 69 24.61 6.38 -30.98
CA GLY A 69 23.70 6.31 -32.12
C GLY A 69 24.17 5.38 -33.22
N GLY A 70 23.23 4.93 -34.04
CA GLY A 70 23.49 4.06 -35.18
C GLY A 70 22.23 3.50 -35.80
N ARG A 71 22.37 2.73 -36.88
CA ARG A 71 21.26 2.02 -37.51
C ARG A 71 21.05 0.69 -36.78
N ILE A 72 19.82 0.32 -36.56
CA ILE A 72 19.40 -0.98 -36.04
C ILE A 72 19.31 -1.93 -37.22
N ASP A 73 20.25 -2.87 -37.32
CA ASP A 73 20.23 -3.84 -38.42
C ASP A 73 19.14 -4.89 -38.23
N ARG A 74 18.99 -5.40 -36.99
CA ARG A 74 17.97 -6.42 -36.68
C ARG A 74 17.55 -6.41 -35.22
N ILE A 75 16.27 -6.64 -34.99
CA ILE A 75 15.68 -6.93 -33.67
C ILE A 75 15.23 -8.38 -33.69
N TYR A 76 15.65 -9.17 -32.69
CA TYR A 76 15.44 -10.63 -32.62
C TYR A 76 14.26 -11.04 -31.73
N VAL A 77 13.54 -10.07 -31.19
CA VAL A 77 12.46 -10.31 -30.23
C VAL A 77 11.26 -9.41 -30.51
N GLU A 78 10.09 -9.93 -30.12
CA GLU A 78 8.81 -9.22 -30.17
C GLU A 78 8.27 -8.99 -28.77
N VAL A 79 7.30 -8.07 -28.64
CA VAL A 79 6.58 -7.83 -27.38
C VAL A 79 5.85 -9.13 -26.96
N GLY A 80 6.06 -9.52 -25.69
CA GLY A 80 5.55 -10.78 -25.15
C GLY A 80 6.54 -11.93 -25.14
N ASP A 81 7.66 -11.83 -25.88
CA ASP A 81 8.68 -12.87 -25.88
C ASP A 81 9.36 -13.05 -24.53
N ARG A 82 9.60 -14.32 -24.15
CA ARG A 82 10.44 -14.64 -22.99
C ARG A 82 11.91 -14.68 -23.40
N VAL A 83 12.74 -14.00 -22.64
CA VAL A 83 14.18 -13.89 -22.88
C VAL A 83 14.95 -14.34 -21.65
N ALA A 84 16.04 -15.04 -21.87
CA ALA A 84 17.01 -15.39 -20.85
C ALA A 84 18.08 -14.29 -20.74
N LYS A 85 18.68 -14.15 -19.56
CA LYS A 85 19.86 -13.32 -19.36
C LYS A 85 20.97 -13.71 -20.35
N GLY A 86 21.59 -12.73 -21.01
CA GLY A 86 22.63 -12.92 -22.02
C GLY A 86 22.13 -13.16 -23.45
N LYS A 87 20.80 -13.32 -23.67
CA LYS A 87 20.23 -13.44 -25.02
C LYS A 87 20.44 -12.12 -25.77
N VAL A 88 20.94 -12.19 -27.02
CA VAL A 88 21.02 -11.04 -27.93
C VAL A 88 19.61 -10.65 -28.35
N LEU A 89 19.26 -9.39 -28.13
CA LEU A 89 17.94 -8.82 -28.44
C LEU A 89 17.96 -7.96 -29.68
N VAL A 90 19.05 -7.17 -29.84
CA VAL A 90 19.18 -6.20 -30.91
C VAL A 90 20.60 -6.27 -31.48
N GLN A 91 20.68 -6.21 -32.79
CA GLN A 91 21.91 -6.06 -33.56
C GLN A 91 21.94 -4.67 -34.18
N MET A 92 22.91 -3.85 -33.75
CA MET A 92 23.24 -2.58 -34.39
C MET A 92 24.16 -2.81 -35.58
N ASN A 93 24.35 -1.79 -36.42
CA ASN A 93 25.25 -1.86 -37.57
C ASN A 93 26.69 -2.24 -37.15
N GLU A 94 27.26 -3.25 -37.80
CA GLU A 94 28.51 -3.88 -37.43
C GLU A 94 29.73 -3.25 -38.12
N ASN A 95 29.64 -2.24 -38.99
CA ASN A 95 30.74 -1.76 -39.80
C ASN A 95 31.94 -1.31 -38.93
N SER A 96 31.69 -0.47 -37.95
CA SER A 96 32.74 0.00 -37.02
C SER A 96 33.34 -1.14 -36.18
N LEU A 97 32.51 -2.10 -35.76
CA LEU A 97 32.95 -3.28 -35.03
C LEU A 97 33.88 -4.16 -35.87
N LYS A 98 33.53 -4.41 -37.15
CA LYS A 98 34.37 -5.18 -38.07
C LYS A 98 35.72 -4.50 -38.34
N GLN A 99 35.71 -3.18 -38.51
CA GLN A 99 36.95 -2.39 -38.68
C GLN A 99 37.84 -2.50 -37.45
N SER A 100 37.27 -2.27 -36.24
CA SER A 100 38.01 -2.37 -34.97
C SER A 100 38.54 -3.78 -34.74
N LYS A 101 37.77 -4.83 -35.11
CA LYS A 101 38.23 -6.20 -35.03
C LYS A 101 39.47 -6.45 -35.90
N SER A 102 39.47 -5.99 -37.14
CA SER A 102 40.63 -6.14 -38.05
C SER A 102 41.84 -5.43 -37.51
N GLN A 103 41.69 -4.24 -36.93
CA GLN A 103 42.79 -3.51 -36.29
C GLN A 103 43.35 -4.26 -35.07
N LEU A 104 42.48 -4.76 -34.21
CA LEU A 104 42.83 -5.58 -33.04
C LEU A 104 43.58 -6.85 -33.43
N ASP A 105 43.10 -7.57 -34.44
CA ASP A 105 43.77 -8.80 -34.94
C ASP A 105 45.16 -8.52 -35.47
N ASN A 106 45.37 -7.39 -36.19
CA ASN A 106 46.69 -6.94 -36.65
C ASN A 106 47.62 -6.61 -35.48
N LEU A 107 47.14 -5.89 -34.46
CA LEU A 107 47.95 -5.56 -33.28
C LEU A 107 48.25 -6.81 -32.45
N LYS A 108 47.33 -7.77 -32.31
CA LYS A 108 47.60 -9.08 -31.69
C LYS A 108 48.74 -9.82 -32.39
N ALA A 109 48.71 -9.89 -33.72
CA ALA A 109 49.76 -10.53 -34.51
C ALA A 109 51.14 -9.81 -34.34
N SER A 110 51.14 -8.47 -34.28
CA SER A 110 52.33 -7.67 -34.05
C SER A 110 52.89 -7.84 -32.64
N PHE A 111 52.00 -7.81 -31.63
CA PHE A 111 52.40 -8.04 -30.24
C PHE A 111 53.03 -9.43 -30.06
N ASN A 112 52.42 -10.48 -30.60
CA ASN A 112 52.99 -11.83 -30.52
C ASN A 112 54.41 -11.91 -31.08
N ARG A 113 54.71 -11.21 -32.17
CA ARG A 113 56.09 -11.16 -32.73
C ARG A 113 57.07 -10.42 -31.79
N ILE A 114 56.64 -9.30 -31.21
CA ILE A 114 57.46 -8.54 -30.26
C ILE A 114 57.64 -9.33 -28.95
N ASP A 115 56.65 -10.03 -28.49
CA ASP A 115 56.70 -10.87 -27.29
C ASP A 115 57.71 -12.02 -27.45
N GLU A 116 57.73 -12.68 -28.60
CA GLU A 116 58.74 -13.70 -28.92
C GLU A 116 60.16 -13.09 -28.99
N LEU A 117 60.34 -11.91 -29.60
CA LEU A 117 61.62 -11.21 -29.63
C LEU A 117 62.10 -10.80 -28.22
N TYR A 118 61.15 -10.33 -27.38
CA TYR A 118 61.45 -9.95 -25.99
C TYR A 118 61.92 -11.13 -25.15
N LYS A 119 61.34 -12.30 -25.30
CA LYS A 119 61.71 -13.54 -24.60
C LYS A 119 63.15 -13.96 -24.88
N VAL A 120 63.67 -13.66 -26.06
CA VAL A 120 65.02 -13.99 -26.47
C VAL A 120 66.02 -12.77 -26.38
N GLY A 121 65.58 -11.65 -25.79
CA GLY A 121 66.38 -10.45 -25.63
C GLY A 121 66.56 -9.60 -26.92
N GLY A 122 65.74 -9.84 -27.96
CA GLY A 122 65.81 -9.21 -29.26
C GLY A 122 65.11 -7.85 -29.38
N CYS A 123 64.41 -7.36 -28.31
CA CYS A 123 63.82 -6.01 -28.23
C CYS A 123 63.91 -5.45 -26.81
N SER A 124 63.79 -4.13 -26.70
CA SER A 124 63.78 -3.48 -25.38
C SER A 124 62.44 -3.71 -24.62
N LYS A 125 62.50 -3.62 -23.27
CA LYS A 125 61.28 -3.64 -22.44
C LYS A 125 60.35 -2.48 -22.80
N SER A 126 60.88 -1.33 -23.13
CA SER A 126 60.10 -0.15 -23.56
C SER A 126 59.27 -0.43 -24.83
N ASP A 127 59.88 -1.12 -25.82
CA ASP A 127 59.17 -1.48 -27.06
C ASP A 127 58.08 -2.52 -26.80
N TRP A 128 58.35 -3.49 -25.92
CA TRP A 128 57.36 -4.48 -25.49
C TRP A 128 56.20 -3.82 -24.75
N ASP A 129 56.49 -2.96 -23.74
CA ASP A 129 55.50 -2.23 -22.97
C ASP A 129 54.61 -1.32 -23.87
N ALA A 130 55.21 -0.62 -24.85
CA ALA A 130 54.49 0.21 -25.81
C ALA A 130 53.55 -0.59 -26.69
N MET A 131 53.97 -1.73 -27.23
CA MET A 131 53.15 -2.59 -28.07
C MET A 131 52.00 -3.24 -27.26
N LYS A 132 52.28 -3.63 -26.00
CA LYS A 132 51.24 -4.14 -25.08
C LYS A 132 50.18 -3.10 -24.81
N THR A 133 50.57 -1.87 -24.52
CA THR A 133 49.63 -0.77 -24.29
C THR A 133 48.76 -0.51 -25.51
N GLN A 134 49.33 -0.52 -26.72
CA GLN A 134 48.55 -0.36 -27.96
C GLN A 134 47.54 -1.49 -28.14
N LEU A 135 47.92 -2.74 -27.86
CA LEU A 135 47.03 -3.89 -27.90
C LEU A 135 45.91 -3.77 -26.89
N ASP A 136 46.20 -3.39 -25.64
CA ASP A 136 45.22 -3.23 -24.56
C ASP A 136 44.17 -2.13 -24.89
N VAL A 137 44.61 -1.01 -25.46
CA VAL A 137 43.73 0.08 -25.95
C VAL A 137 42.82 -0.41 -27.08
N ALA A 138 43.41 -1.14 -28.06
CA ALA A 138 42.62 -1.67 -29.17
C ALA A 138 41.62 -2.73 -28.72
N GLN A 139 41.98 -3.59 -27.76
CA GLN A 139 41.08 -4.55 -27.16
C GLN A 139 39.90 -3.84 -26.46
N THR A 140 40.19 -2.85 -25.62
CA THR A 140 39.13 -2.06 -24.92
C THR A 140 38.20 -1.37 -25.91
N THR A 141 38.74 -0.81 -27.00
CA THR A 141 37.93 -0.19 -28.05
C THR A 141 37.01 -1.19 -28.73
N TYR A 142 37.54 -2.37 -29.07
CA TYR A 142 36.74 -3.44 -29.66
C TYR A 142 35.60 -3.91 -28.71
N ASP A 143 35.91 -4.12 -27.43
CA ASP A 143 34.94 -4.59 -26.45
C ASP A 143 33.80 -3.57 -26.25
N ASN A 144 34.13 -2.27 -26.17
CA ASN A 144 33.12 -1.20 -26.08
C ASN A 144 32.23 -1.15 -27.33
N LEU A 145 32.81 -1.34 -28.53
CA LEU A 145 32.02 -1.39 -29.76
C LEU A 145 31.15 -2.65 -29.82
N LEU A 146 31.63 -3.78 -29.31
CA LEU A 146 30.90 -5.03 -29.26
C LEU A 146 29.65 -4.90 -28.38
N GLU A 147 29.78 -4.31 -27.17
CA GLU A 147 28.68 -4.04 -26.25
C GLU A 147 27.64 -3.12 -26.89
N ASN A 148 28.09 -2.09 -27.62
CA ASN A 148 27.20 -1.17 -28.33
C ASN A 148 26.51 -1.77 -29.57
N THR A 149 27.12 -2.80 -30.17
CA THR A 149 26.64 -3.41 -31.42
C THR A 149 25.70 -4.58 -31.13
N ARG A 150 25.96 -5.34 -30.09
CA ARG A 150 25.15 -6.51 -29.69
C ARG A 150 24.50 -6.27 -28.36
N LEU A 151 23.28 -5.77 -28.38
CA LEU A 151 22.54 -5.49 -27.16
C LEU A 151 21.94 -6.77 -26.61
N ILE A 152 22.36 -7.13 -25.41
CA ILE A 152 21.94 -8.36 -24.72
C ILE A 152 20.99 -8.06 -23.56
N SER A 153 20.18 -9.02 -23.16
CA SER A 153 19.37 -8.89 -21.96
C SER A 153 20.22 -9.10 -20.69
N PRO A 154 20.26 -8.13 -19.75
CA PRO A 154 20.96 -8.31 -18.48
C PRO A 154 20.19 -9.17 -17.47
N ILE A 155 18.91 -9.41 -17.72
CA ILE A 155 18.00 -10.20 -16.86
C ILE A 155 17.23 -11.24 -17.67
N SER A 156 16.74 -12.26 -17.01
CA SER A 156 15.69 -13.13 -17.56
C SER A 156 14.32 -12.50 -17.32
N GLY A 157 13.48 -12.44 -18.35
CA GLY A 157 12.18 -11.78 -18.24
C GLY A 157 11.35 -11.86 -19.51
N VAL A 158 10.43 -10.92 -19.66
CA VAL A 158 9.53 -10.79 -20.81
C VAL A 158 9.75 -9.41 -21.45
N VAL A 159 9.75 -9.36 -22.76
CA VAL A 159 9.79 -8.11 -23.53
C VAL A 159 8.45 -7.40 -23.35
N SER A 160 8.48 -6.22 -22.73
CA SER A 160 7.28 -5.42 -22.46
C SER A 160 7.04 -4.31 -23.50
N GLN A 161 8.12 -3.80 -24.12
CA GLN A 161 8.04 -2.75 -25.14
C GLN A 161 9.10 -2.95 -26.21
N ARG A 162 8.78 -2.53 -27.43
CA ARG A 162 9.66 -2.38 -28.57
C ARG A 162 9.34 -1.06 -29.28
N ASN A 163 10.31 -0.16 -29.35
CA ASN A 163 10.09 1.22 -29.81
C ASN A 163 10.64 1.48 -31.23
N TYR A 164 11.33 0.50 -31.82
CA TYR A 164 11.93 0.62 -33.16
C TYR A 164 11.72 -0.64 -33.96
N ASP A 165 11.88 -0.49 -35.28
CA ASP A 165 11.92 -1.59 -36.23
C ASP A 165 13.33 -1.83 -36.80
N SER A 166 13.52 -3.01 -37.39
CA SER A 166 14.79 -3.31 -38.09
C SER A 166 14.94 -2.39 -39.28
N GLY A 167 16.06 -1.72 -39.38
CA GLY A 167 16.37 -0.69 -40.39
C GLY A 167 16.29 0.74 -39.89
N ASP A 168 15.65 0.98 -38.74
CA ASP A 168 15.54 2.32 -38.16
C ASP A 168 16.88 2.89 -37.67
N LEU A 169 16.91 4.22 -37.58
CA LEU A 169 17.98 4.92 -36.87
C LEU A 169 17.61 5.10 -35.41
N TYR A 170 18.55 4.79 -34.53
CA TYR A 170 18.36 5.00 -33.09
C TYR A 170 18.19 6.48 -32.75
N GLY A 171 17.11 6.84 -32.07
CA GLY A 171 16.71 8.21 -31.75
C GLY A 171 16.63 8.55 -30.24
N GLY A 172 17.23 7.71 -29.36
CA GLY A 172 17.35 8.01 -27.92
C GLY A 172 16.37 7.29 -27.00
N LEU A 173 15.28 6.69 -27.50
CA LEU A 173 14.41 5.85 -26.70
C LEU A 173 15.01 4.45 -26.55
N PRO A 174 14.73 3.70 -25.46
CA PRO A 174 15.12 2.29 -25.36
C PRO A 174 14.59 1.50 -26.56
N VAL A 175 15.45 0.70 -27.19
CA VAL A 175 15.03 -0.13 -28.35
C VAL A 175 14.03 -1.18 -27.88
N VAL A 176 14.35 -1.85 -26.77
CA VAL A 176 13.54 -2.90 -26.16
C VAL A 176 13.52 -2.69 -24.65
N GLN A 177 12.38 -2.93 -24.01
CA GLN A 177 12.29 -3.02 -22.56
C GLN A 177 12.04 -4.46 -22.14
N VAL A 178 12.82 -4.95 -21.18
CA VAL A 178 12.67 -6.28 -20.59
C VAL A 178 12.25 -6.14 -19.13
N GLN A 179 11.20 -6.86 -18.74
CA GLN A 179 10.68 -6.88 -17.37
C GLN A 179 10.81 -8.27 -16.77
N GLN A 180 11.35 -8.35 -15.57
CA GLN A 180 11.32 -9.56 -14.76
C GLN A 180 9.99 -9.64 -14.04
N ILE A 181 9.10 -10.51 -14.50
CA ILE A 181 7.76 -10.70 -13.94
C ILE A 181 7.64 -11.95 -13.07
N THR A 182 8.74 -12.65 -12.88
CA THR A 182 8.84 -13.85 -12.03
C THR A 182 10.11 -13.69 -11.19
N PRO A 183 9.97 -13.32 -9.90
CA PRO A 183 8.74 -12.91 -9.19
C PRO A 183 8.21 -11.53 -9.61
N VAL A 184 7.03 -11.15 -9.10
CA VAL A 184 6.53 -9.77 -9.10
C VAL A 184 6.59 -9.20 -7.69
N LYS A 185 6.52 -7.87 -7.57
CA LYS A 185 6.55 -7.16 -6.28
C LYS A 185 5.41 -6.15 -6.18
N MET A 186 5.12 -5.75 -4.96
CA MET A 186 4.13 -4.73 -4.61
C MET A 186 4.68 -3.93 -3.43
N ASN A 187 4.52 -2.62 -3.46
CA ASN A 187 4.88 -1.74 -2.36
C ASN A 187 3.62 -1.33 -1.60
N ILE A 188 3.63 -1.52 -0.29
CA ILE A 188 2.57 -1.09 0.63
C ILE A 188 3.16 -0.20 1.71
N ASN A 189 2.37 0.75 2.22
CA ASN A 189 2.79 1.64 3.30
C ASN A 189 2.10 1.22 4.60
N LEU A 190 2.88 0.79 5.58
CA LEU A 190 2.40 0.39 6.89
C LEU A 190 2.54 1.52 7.91
N SER A 191 1.59 1.59 8.86
CA SER A 191 1.68 2.53 9.99
C SER A 191 2.89 2.22 10.87
N GLU A 192 3.55 3.26 11.40
CA GLU A 192 4.65 3.17 12.36
C GLU A 192 4.33 2.23 13.54
N SER A 193 3.07 2.20 14.01
CA SER A 193 2.62 1.33 15.10
C SER A 193 2.87 -0.16 14.85
N LEU A 194 2.89 -0.59 13.59
CA LEU A 194 3.10 -1.98 13.18
C LEU A 194 4.58 -2.34 12.99
N PHE A 195 5.50 -1.36 13.13
CA PHE A 195 6.92 -1.56 12.81
C PHE A 195 7.56 -2.72 13.58
N LYS A 196 7.20 -2.91 14.85
CA LYS A 196 7.75 -4.01 15.69
C LYS A 196 7.21 -5.38 15.33
N GLN A 197 6.04 -5.43 14.69
CA GLN A 197 5.32 -6.67 14.36
C GLN A 197 5.72 -7.22 12.99
N VAL A 198 6.11 -6.35 12.05
CA VAL A 198 6.51 -6.72 10.69
C VAL A 198 7.97 -7.20 10.66
N LYS A 199 8.20 -8.31 9.95
CA LYS A 199 9.55 -8.87 9.70
C LYS A 199 9.68 -9.30 8.24
N VAL A 200 10.89 -9.28 7.71
CA VAL A 200 11.18 -9.92 6.43
C VAL A 200 10.81 -11.41 6.52
N GLY A 201 10.07 -11.91 5.52
CA GLY A 201 9.53 -13.26 5.52
C GLY A 201 8.09 -13.37 6.07
N THR A 202 7.51 -12.33 6.67
CA THR A 202 6.11 -12.33 7.10
C THR A 202 5.20 -12.75 5.93
N PRO A 203 4.38 -13.80 6.09
CA PRO A 203 3.47 -14.23 5.04
C PRO A 203 2.35 -13.22 4.83
N VAL A 204 1.92 -13.06 3.58
CA VAL A 204 0.81 -12.21 3.20
C VAL A 204 -0.11 -12.93 2.24
N THR A 205 -1.39 -12.61 2.28
CA THR A 205 -2.38 -13.04 1.29
C THR A 205 -2.63 -11.91 0.32
N ILE A 206 -2.61 -12.22 -0.98
CA ILE A 206 -2.76 -11.24 -2.05
C ILE A 206 -3.98 -11.63 -2.88
N LYS A 207 -4.92 -10.72 -3.05
CA LYS A 207 -6.03 -10.84 -3.98
C LYS A 207 -5.81 -9.84 -5.12
N VAL A 208 -5.82 -10.33 -6.36
CA VAL A 208 -5.64 -9.48 -7.53
C VAL A 208 -7.01 -9.26 -8.16
N ASP A 209 -7.44 -8.03 -8.35
CA ASP A 209 -8.80 -7.68 -8.78
C ASP A 209 -9.21 -8.40 -10.08
N ALA A 210 -8.28 -8.64 -10.98
CA ALA A 210 -8.52 -9.38 -12.22
C ALA A 210 -8.91 -10.87 -12.03
N TYR A 211 -8.66 -11.44 -10.85
CA TYR A 211 -8.94 -12.84 -10.50
C TYR A 211 -10.00 -12.99 -9.41
N GLY A 212 -10.66 -11.90 -9.03
CA GLY A 212 -11.74 -11.89 -8.04
C GLY A 212 -11.27 -12.38 -6.67
N GLU A 213 -11.88 -13.45 -6.15
CA GLU A 213 -11.60 -13.97 -4.81
C GLU A 213 -10.43 -14.96 -4.74
N GLU A 214 -9.72 -15.22 -5.87
CA GLU A 214 -8.55 -16.10 -5.86
C GLU A 214 -7.43 -15.52 -5.00
N GLU A 215 -6.90 -16.32 -4.09
CA GLU A 215 -5.85 -15.92 -3.16
C GLU A 215 -4.47 -16.39 -3.61
N PHE A 216 -3.55 -15.47 -3.69
CA PHE A 216 -2.13 -15.73 -3.94
C PHE A 216 -1.35 -15.55 -2.65
N LYS A 217 -0.37 -16.43 -2.42
CA LYS A 217 0.50 -16.35 -1.24
C LYS A 217 1.79 -15.62 -1.58
N GLY A 218 2.04 -14.54 -0.83
CA GLY A 218 3.25 -13.75 -0.91
C GLY A 218 3.97 -13.70 0.43
N LYS A 219 5.05 -12.96 0.46
CA LYS A 219 5.83 -12.68 1.68
C LYS A 219 6.45 -11.29 1.61
N VAL A 220 6.71 -10.70 2.76
CA VAL A 220 7.52 -9.50 2.88
C VAL A 220 8.95 -9.81 2.44
N SER A 221 9.45 -9.09 1.43
CA SER A 221 10.81 -9.22 0.89
C SER A 221 11.77 -8.17 1.44
N LEU A 222 11.26 -6.95 1.66
CA LEU A 222 12.06 -5.81 2.14
C LEU A 222 11.22 -4.90 3.02
N ILE A 223 11.82 -4.40 4.09
CA ILE A 223 11.31 -3.29 4.89
C ILE A 223 12.26 -2.12 4.67
N TYR A 224 11.74 -1.01 4.19
CA TYR A 224 12.56 0.16 3.93
C TYR A 224 13.06 0.79 5.24
N PRO A 225 14.32 1.27 5.30
CA PRO A 225 14.91 1.78 6.53
C PRO A 225 14.43 3.18 6.91
N THR A 226 13.72 3.86 6.03
CA THR A 226 13.23 5.23 6.21
C THR A 226 11.72 5.27 6.32
N MET A 227 11.22 6.15 7.21
CA MET A 227 9.80 6.43 7.37
C MET A 227 9.45 7.75 6.68
N ASP A 228 8.22 7.84 6.20
CA ASP A 228 7.65 9.10 5.75
C ASP A 228 7.14 9.90 6.96
N GLY A 229 7.78 11.03 7.25
CA GLY A 229 7.44 11.87 8.40
C GLY A 229 6.11 12.62 8.27
N ALA A 230 5.55 12.74 7.07
CA ALA A 230 4.26 13.40 6.86
C ALA A 230 3.08 12.46 7.13
N THR A 231 3.24 11.18 6.78
CA THR A 231 2.18 10.17 6.88
C THR A 231 2.36 9.22 8.07
N HIS A 232 3.50 9.27 8.76
CA HIS A 232 3.88 8.31 9.81
C HIS A 232 3.77 6.85 9.35
N THR A 233 4.21 6.59 8.11
CA THR A 233 4.22 5.25 7.52
C THR A 233 5.61 4.87 7.06
N PHE A 234 5.84 3.58 6.89
CA PHE A 234 7.04 3.04 6.28
C PHE A 234 6.69 2.10 5.13
N PRO A 235 7.41 2.19 4.01
CA PRO A 235 7.17 1.31 2.88
C PRO A 235 7.70 -0.10 3.15
N VAL A 236 6.94 -1.07 2.68
CA VAL A 236 7.28 -2.50 2.74
C VAL A 236 7.07 -3.10 1.37
N GLU A 237 8.08 -3.80 0.86
CA GLU A 237 7.99 -4.55 -0.38
C GLU A 237 7.50 -5.96 -0.09
N VAL A 238 6.44 -6.34 -0.78
CA VAL A 238 5.87 -7.69 -0.77
C VAL A 238 6.18 -8.37 -2.10
N GLN A 239 6.61 -9.62 -2.06
CA GLN A 239 6.95 -10.41 -3.24
C GLN A 239 6.00 -11.59 -3.42
N LEU A 240 5.55 -11.79 -4.66
CA LEU A 240 4.77 -12.94 -5.12
C LEU A 240 5.60 -13.72 -6.14
N ALA A 241 5.72 -15.03 -5.97
CA ALA A 241 6.56 -15.90 -6.82
C ALA A 241 6.16 -15.86 -8.30
N ASN A 242 4.84 -15.84 -8.60
CA ASN A 242 4.27 -15.70 -9.96
C ASN A 242 4.86 -16.67 -10.99
N GLY A 243 5.03 -17.96 -10.63
CA GLY A 243 5.67 -18.95 -11.49
C GLY A 243 4.94 -19.24 -12.81
N ASP A 244 3.63 -19.10 -12.79
CA ASP A 244 2.75 -19.23 -13.97
C ASP A 244 2.66 -17.94 -14.81
N SER A 245 3.24 -16.83 -14.34
CA SER A 245 3.26 -15.52 -14.99
C SER A 245 1.85 -14.94 -15.27
N ARG A 246 0.82 -15.37 -14.50
CA ARG A 246 -0.55 -14.85 -14.66
C ARG A 246 -0.69 -13.44 -14.14
N VAL A 247 -0.06 -13.14 -13.02
CA VAL A 247 -0.09 -11.81 -12.43
C VAL A 247 0.87 -10.90 -13.19
N ARG A 248 0.36 -9.79 -13.72
CA ARG A 248 1.12 -8.89 -14.59
C ARG A 248 1.35 -7.54 -13.91
N PRO A 249 2.51 -6.91 -14.14
CA PRO A 249 2.73 -5.52 -13.73
C PRO A 249 1.62 -4.60 -14.24
N GLY A 250 1.19 -3.66 -13.40
CA GLY A 250 0.08 -2.75 -13.64
C GLY A 250 -1.28 -3.23 -13.11
N MET A 251 -1.42 -4.48 -12.68
CA MET A 251 -2.65 -4.96 -12.04
C MET A 251 -2.78 -4.39 -10.63
N TYR A 252 -4.04 -4.15 -10.20
CA TYR A 252 -4.35 -3.80 -8.82
C TYR A 252 -4.46 -5.05 -7.95
N ALA A 253 -3.93 -4.96 -6.74
CA ALA A 253 -3.95 -6.04 -5.78
C ALA A 253 -4.26 -5.53 -4.38
N ARG A 254 -4.94 -6.35 -3.58
CA ARG A 254 -5.14 -6.15 -2.14
C ARG A 254 -4.23 -7.10 -1.41
N VAL A 255 -3.40 -6.54 -0.56
CA VAL A 255 -2.43 -7.28 0.25
C VAL A 255 -2.95 -7.31 1.67
N THR A 256 -3.27 -8.49 2.15
CA THR A 256 -3.76 -8.74 3.51
C THR A 256 -2.63 -9.29 4.37
N MET A 257 -2.36 -8.61 5.48
CA MET A 257 -1.40 -9.02 6.48
C MET A 257 -2.12 -9.35 7.78
N ASN A 258 -1.81 -10.50 8.37
CA ASN A 258 -2.31 -10.90 9.69
C ASN A 258 -1.14 -10.87 10.69
N PHE A 259 -1.30 -10.08 11.75
CA PHE A 259 -0.32 -9.92 12.84
C PHE A 259 -0.67 -10.77 14.08
N GLY A 260 -1.58 -11.72 13.93
CA GLY A 260 -2.06 -12.57 15.01
C GLY A 260 -3.37 -12.09 15.61
N THR A 261 -3.67 -12.55 16.81
CA THR A 261 -4.88 -12.19 17.55
C THR A 261 -4.51 -11.41 18.80
N GLU A 262 -5.29 -10.40 19.14
CA GLU A 262 -5.19 -9.67 20.41
C GLU A 262 -6.51 -9.78 21.17
N LYS A 263 -6.43 -9.75 22.51
CA LYS A 263 -7.60 -9.84 23.38
C LYS A 263 -8.11 -8.46 23.71
N HIS A 264 -9.29 -8.14 23.20
CA HIS A 264 -9.95 -6.85 23.42
C HIS A 264 -11.38 -7.04 23.89
N VAL A 265 -11.88 -6.07 24.67
CA VAL A 265 -13.32 -6.01 24.98
C VAL A 265 -14.06 -5.66 23.70
N VAL A 266 -15.07 -6.45 23.38
CA VAL A 266 -15.93 -6.23 22.21
C VAL A 266 -17.29 -5.71 22.65
N VAL A 267 -17.71 -4.59 22.05
CA VAL A 267 -18.93 -3.86 22.45
C VAL A 267 -19.86 -3.75 21.24
N PRO A 268 -21.19 -4.05 21.40
CA PRO A 268 -22.16 -3.92 20.32
C PRO A 268 -22.20 -2.50 19.73
N ASP A 269 -22.44 -2.40 18.43
CA ASP A 269 -22.57 -1.11 17.71
C ASP A 269 -23.60 -0.19 18.39
N GLU A 270 -24.71 -0.77 18.86
CA GLU A 270 -25.81 -0.08 19.53
C GLU A 270 -25.40 0.57 20.86
N ALA A 271 -24.29 0.12 21.49
CA ALA A 271 -23.80 0.67 22.75
C ALA A 271 -22.86 1.87 22.57
N ILE A 272 -22.42 2.16 21.33
CA ILE A 272 -21.50 3.26 21.04
C ILE A 272 -22.27 4.57 20.89
N PHE A 273 -22.10 5.47 21.84
CA PHE A 273 -22.62 6.83 21.79
C PHE A 273 -21.61 7.79 21.16
N ARG A 274 -22.00 8.44 20.06
CA ARG A 274 -21.19 9.48 19.41
C ARG A 274 -21.63 10.85 19.87
N GLN A 275 -20.74 11.58 20.51
CA GLN A 275 -21.01 12.96 20.93
C GLN A 275 -20.93 13.89 19.71
N GLN A 276 -22.00 14.60 19.42
CA GLN A 276 -22.03 15.56 18.33
C GLN A 276 -21.02 16.69 18.55
N GLY A 277 -20.27 17.06 17.52
CA GLY A 277 -19.30 18.15 17.52
C GLY A 277 -17.91 17.85 18.05
N SER A 278 -17.70 16.76 18.80
CA SER A 278 -16.36 16.42 19.34
C SER A 278 -15.69 15.22 18.67
N GLY A 279 -16.45 14.40 17.94
CA GLY A 279 -15.95 13.13 17.38
C GLY A 279 -15.65 12.05 18.43
N ASN A 280 -15.75 12.36 19.73
CA ASN A 280 -15.51 11.41 20.80
C ASN A 280 -16.59 10.33 20.85
N ARG A 281 -16.19 9.13 21.26
CA ARG A 281 -17.07 7.98 21.44
C ARG A 281 -17.11 7.60 22.90
N TYR A 282 -18.29 7.15 23.36
CA TYR A 282 -18.56 6.81 24.73
C TYR A 282 -19.39 5.56 24.83
N VAL A 283 -19.27 4.87 25.96
CA VAL A 283 -20.09 3.73 26.35
C VAL A 283 -20.66 3.99 27.73
N TYR A 284 -21.94 3.72 27.92
CA TYR A 284 -22.58 3.77 29.23
C TYR A 284 -22.52 2.38 29.87
N VAL A 285 -21.72 2.26 30.93
CA VAL A 285 -21.63 1.02 31.73
C VAL A 285 -22.65 1.10 32.85
N TYR A 286 -23.52 0.09 32.95
CA TYR A 286 -24.52 -0.06 34.02
C TYR A 286 -23.93 -0.84 35.18
N LYS A 287 -23.99 -0.26 36.37
CA LYS A 287 -23.61 -0.91 37.63
C LYS A 287 -24.49 -0.39 38.78
N ASP A 288 -24.99 -1.31 39.59
CA ASP A 288 -25.76 -1.02 40.84
C ASP A 288 -26.92 -0.01 40.66
N GLY A 289 -27.66 -0.13 39.56
CA GLY A 289 -28.80 0.74 39.29
C GLY A 289 -28.46 2.08 38.62
N LYS A 290 -27.21 2.35 38.33
CA LYS A 290 -26.75 3.59 37.73
C LYS A 290 -25.93 3.32 36.46
N VAL A 291 -25.84 4.33 35.57
CA VAL A 291 -24.99 4.30 34.41
C VAL A 291 -23.80 5.25 34.59
N SER A 292 -22.62 4.80 34.21
CA SER A 292 -21.38 5.62 34.14
C SER A 292 -21.02 5.91 32.69
N PHE A 293 -20.60 7.15 32.40
CA PHE A 293 -20.27 7.62 31.06
C PHE A 293 -18.76 7.49 30.80
N ASN A 294 -18.39 6.48 30.05
CA ASN A 294 -16.98 6.15 29.82
C ASN A 294 -16.56 6.51 28.40
N ARG A 295 -15.52 7.36 28.26
CA ARG A 295 -14.88 7.61 26.97
C ARG A 295 -14.13 6.37 26.53
N VAL A 296 -14.28 6.01 25.24
CA VAL A 296 -13.64 4.84 24.66
C VAL A 296 -12.99 5.19 23.33
N GLU A 297 -11.93 4.48 23.00
CA GLU A 297 -11.36 4.45 21.67
C GLU A 297 -11.74 3.13 21.02
N ILE A 298 -12.43 3.21 19.88
CA ILE A 298 -12.85 2.03 19.14
C ILE A 298 -11.75 1.66 18.14
N GLY A 299 -11.52 0.36 18.00
CA GLY A 299 -10.68 -0.23 16.99
C GLY A 299 -11.50 -0.69 15.79
N ARG A 300 -11.40 -1.97 15.49
CA ARG A 300 -12.07 -2.59 14.34
C ARG A 300 -13.55 -2.73 14.53
N HIS A 301 -14.24 -2.68 13.41
CA HIS A 301 -15.65 -3.06 13.33
C HIS A 301 -15.74 -4.55 12.98
N LEU A 302 -16.36 -5.31 13.85
CA LEU A 302 -16.53 -6.76 13.79
C LEU A 302 -18.02 -7.07 13.54
N ASP A 303 -18.43 -7.13 12.29
CA ASP A 303 -19.85 -7.37 11.90
C ASP A 303 -20.83 -6.42 12.60
N LYS A 304 -21.23 -6.70 13.84
CA LYS A 304 -22.18 -5.93 14.66
C LYS A 304 -21.60 -5.36 15.96
N ALA A 305 -20.30 -5.31 16.07
CA ALA A 305 -19.62 -4.89 17.29
C ALA A 305 -18.32 -4.15 16.98
N TYR A 306 -17.83 -3.36 17.94
CA TYR A 306 -16.53 -2.71 17.88
C TYR A 306 -15.58 -3.27 18.91
N GLU A 307 -14.36 -3.47 18.52
CA GLU A 307 -13.21 -3.66 19.38
C GLU A 307 -12.93 -2.36 20.16
N LEU A 308 -12.69 -2.45 21.47
CA LEU A 308 -12.22 -1.33 22.28
C LEU A 308 -10.71 -1.39 22.44
N LEU A 309 -10.01 -0.37 21.94
CA LEU A 309 -8.55 -0.22 22.11
C LEU A 309 -8.21 0.41 23.47
N SER A 310 -9.07 1.29 23.97
CA SER A 310 -8.93 1.91 25.29
C SER A 310 -10.28 2.30 25.85
N GLY A 311 -10.35 2.39 27.18
CA GLY A 311 -11.54 2.80 27.91
C GLY A 311 -11.67 2.06 29.24
N ASN A 312 -12.55 2.57 30.12
CA ASN A 312 -12.81 1.94 31.42
C ASN A 312 -14.03 0.99 31.34
N VAL A 313 -13.95 0.01 30.41
CA VAL A 313 -14.94 -1.06 30.22
C VAL A 313 -14.21 -2.38 30.35
N GLN A 314 -14.71 -3.27 31.22
CA GLN A 314 -14.05 -4.54 31.53
C GLN A 314 -14.89 -5.74 31.08
N ASP A 315 -14.25 -6.91 31.05
CA ASP A 315 -14.92 -8.18 30.79
C ASP A 315 -16.06 -8.39 31.78
N GLY A 316 -17.24 -8.74 31.25
CA GLY A 316 -18.44 -8.96 32.05
C GLY A 316 -19.26 -7.71 32.41
N ASP A 317 -18.82 -6.52 32.07
CA ASP A 317 -19.57 -5.29 32.28
C ASP A 317 -20.89 -5.31 31.47
N MET A 318 -21.93 -4.68 32.07
CA MET A 318 -23.22 -4.48 31.40
C MET A 318 -23.25 -3.12 30.73
N VAL A 319 -23.35 -3.05 29.41
CA VAL A 319 -23.42 -1.79 28.66
C VAL A 319 -24.83 -1.49 28.18
N ALA A 320 -25.24 -0.23 28.23
CA ALA A 320 -26.54 0.19 27.72
C ALA A 320 -26.56 0.17 26.19
N ILE A 321 -27.57 -0.44 25.60
CA ILE A 321 -27.79 -0.53 24.14
C ILE A 321 -29.01 0.28 23.65
N THR A 322 -29.78 0.86 24.56
CA THR A 322 -30.91 1.71 24.20
C THR A 322 -30.95 3.00 25.02
N GLY A 323 -31.57 4.04 24.45
CA GLY A 323 -31.80 5.31 25.14
C GLY A 323 -30.56 6.20 25.33
N LEU A 324 -29.45 5.89 24.71
CA LEU A 324 -28.14 6.53 24.93
C LEU A 324 -28.15 8.06 24.89
N ALA A 325 -28.96 8.65 24.00
CA ALA A 325 -29.04 10.12 23.85
C ALA A 325 -29.69 10.84 25.06
N ARG A 326 -30.37 10.09 25.94
CA ARG A 326 -31.03 10.63 27.14
C ARG A 326 -30.27 10.31 28.42
N LEU A 327 -29.30 9.41 28.37
CA LEU A 327 -28.50 9.02 29.51
C LEU A 327 -27.51 10.15 29.86
N LYS A 328 -27.23 10.26 31.16
CA LYS A 328 -26.20 11.14 31.74
C LYS A 328 -25.38 10.35 32.73
N ASP A 329 -24.18 10.79 32.98
CA ASP A 329 -23.32 10.17 33.99
C ASP A 329 -24.01 10.16 35.37
N GLY A 330 -23.98 9.00 36.04
CA GLY A 330 -24.58 8.80 37.36
C GLY A 330 -26.12 8.67 37.36
N LEU A 331 -26.79 8.70 36.19
CA LEU A 331 -28.28 8.59 36.13
C LEU A 331 -28.72 7.21 36.61
N GLU A 332 -29.74 7.22 37.51
CA GLU A 332 -30.43 5.99 37.93
C GLU A 332 -31.39 5.48 36.82
N VAL A 333 -31.29 4.20 36.51
CA VAL A 333 -32.06 3.56 35.44
C VAL A 333 -32.57 2.19 35.87
N ASN A 334 -33.69 1.76 35.23
CA ASN A 334 -34.16 0.40 35.33
C ASN A 334 -33.69 -0.38 34.10
N VAL A 335 -33.41 -1.67 34.27
CA VAL A 335 -33.08 -2.59 33.18
C VAL A 335 -34.28 -3.38 32.78
N GLU A 336 -34.62 -3.42 31.50
CA GLU A 336 -35.70 -4.21 30.94
C GLU A 336 -35.37 -5.70 31.12
N GLY A 337 -36.23 -6.46 31.84
CA GLY A 337 -36.07 -7.91 31.98
C GLY A 337 -35.35 -8.40 33.23
N LYS A 338 -35.25 -7.58 34.28
CA LYS A 338 -34.97 -8.05 35.65
C LYS A 338 -36.17 -8.00 36.54
#